data_20e732ad4bcc108d713e0b2a0127e0cb
#
_entry.id   20e732ad4bcc108d713e0b2a0127e0cb
#
_cell.length_a   1.000
_cell.length_b   1.000
_cell.length_c   1.000
_cell.angle_alpha   90.00
_cell.angle_beta   90.00
_cell.angle_gamma   90.00
#
_symmetry.space_group_name_H-M   'P 1'
#
loop_
_entity.id
_entity.type
_entity.pdbx_description
1 polymer ?
#
loop_
_entity_poly.entity_id
_entity_poly.type
_entity_poly.pdbx_seq_one_letter_code
_entity_poly.pdbx_strand_id
1 'polypeptide(L)'
;MKTSFYTLLLAALFTACTGNEGQKEQDKTTLPSTTIRLLEGDMPDPSVVRVNDTYYMVHSSFIYNPGLIVYSSKNLADWTPCSAALPEYNGDIWAPDLCVYNNRFYIYFPTRNEKGEKTNMVTWADSPEGPWSTPIDLKVGGIDPEHVTDDEGNRYLLLSSGDLHPLSKDGLSITAKPTIIYKGWEIPEEWDIESFSLEGLNVKKIGEWYYLLAAEGGTAGPPTGHMVIQARSKKIQGPWENAPQNPLLRTLSPEETWWSQGHGSIVDTPDGKLLLFFHGYEKGFLTLGRQTLVREVTIGKDKWLHLTNQPAPLPTPQRPKQRHIKDFVWQAAGENFSTRFHVSSEQITLQGKGNSPQDASPLLARAGDHSYKIEACLELNNEKASAGLVMYYNKDMHFGLGFRPGELLRYRRGAVHRNQPKVEIKFKDGKYRLWIRLQNVNNIISGWYSSDGKTWHKYPWGFDMQGYHHNTLGEFLSVRPGIYAGGEGEVYVTNFTYQAL
;
A
#
# COMPACT_ATOMS: atom_id res chain seq x y z
N MET A 1 -31.14 12.06 69.59
CA MET A 1 -30.98 13.43 70.11
C MET A 1 -30.65 14.33 68.91
N LYS A 2 -31.57 15.20 68.68
CA LYS A 2 -31.72 16.40 67.85
C LYS A 2 -30.65 16.72 66.78
N THR A 3 -31.05 16.55 65.59
CA THR A 3 -30.66 17.14 64.28
C THR A 3 -30.86 18.67 64.26
N SER A 4 -29.99 19.37 63.58
CA SER A 4 -30.27 20.71 63.07
C SER A 4 -29.74 20.86 61.62
N PHE A 5 -30.69 21.11 60.74
CA PHE A 5 -30.50 21.54 59.34
C PHE A 5 -30.13 23.02 59.30
N TYR A 6 -29.18 23.40 58.47
CA TYR A 6 -29.02 24.77 57.98
C TYR A 6 -29.13 24.80 56.47
N THR A 7 -30.20 25.43 56.00
CA THR A 7 -30.45 25.76 54.61
C THR A 7 -29.87 27.18 54.37
N LEU A 8 -28.91 27.28 53.43
CA LEU A 8 -28.45 28.58 52.94
C LEU A 8 -29.08 28.84 51.56
N LEU A 9 -29.91 29.86 51.49
CA LEU A 9 -30.44 30.45 50.25
C LEU A 9 -29.35 31.39 49.67
N LEU A 10 -28.90 31.17 48.43
CA LEU A 10 -28.15 32.17 47.68
C LEU A 10 -29.02 32.66 46.52
N ALA A 11 -29.36 33.94 46.58
CA ALA A 11 -30.05 34.66 45.52
C ALA A 11 -29.06 35.02 44.41
N ALA A 12 -29.35 34.61 43.19
CA ALA A 12 -28.61 35.01 42.01
C ALA A 12 -29.20 36.28 41.40
N LEU A 13 -28.44 37.35 41.37
CA LEU A 13 -28.71 38.56 40.60
C LEU A 13 -28.36 38.30 39.10
N PHE A 14 -29.37 38.39 38.28
CA PHE A 14 -29.18 38.47 36.81
C PHE A 14 -28.90 39.93 36.45
N THR A 15 -27.70 40.21 35.96
CA THR A 15 -27.39 41.40 35.17
C THR A 15 -27.28 41.01 33.71
N ALA A 16 -28.23 41.46 32.92
CA ALA A 16 -28.18 41.35 31.47
C ALA A 16 -27.21 42.40 30.93
N CYS A 17 -26.13 41.96 30.29
CA CYS A 17 -25.34 42.78 29.39
C CYS A 17 -25.56 42.28 27.98
N THR A 18 -26.29 43.04 27.20
CA THR A 18 -26.37 42.94 25.74
C THR A 18 -25.08 43.50 25.16
N GLY A 19 -24.23 42.63 24.68
CA GLY A 19 -23.06 42.99 23.88
C GLY A 19 -23.01 42.07 22.66
N ASN A 20 -23.51 42.59 21.55
CA ASN A 20 -23.47 41.94 20.24
C ASN A 20 -22.08 42.17 19.64
N GLU A 21 -21.14 41.29 19.90
CA GLU A 21 -19.90 41.21 19.12
C GLU A 21 -19.92 39.92 18.30
N GLY A 22 -20.20 40.10 17.01
CA GLY A 22 -20.04 39.06 16.02
C GLY A 22 -18.58 38.58 15.99
N GLN A 23 -18.30 37.44 16.63
CA GLN A 23 -17.10 36.68 16.31
C GLN A 23 -17.21 36.28 14.86
N LYS A 24 -16.52 37.01 13.99
CA LYS A 24 -16.09 36.48 12.67
C LYS A 24 -15.30 35.23 12.97
N GLU A 25 -15.87 34.06 12.66
CA GLU A 25 -15.11 32.86 12.40
C GLU A 25 -14.02 33.25 11.40
N GLN A 26 -12.80 33.33 11.88
CA GLN A 26 -11.66 33.39 11.00
C GLN A 26 -11.67 32.05 10.23
N ASP A 27 -12.06 32.16 8.96
CA ASP A 27 -11.85 31.15 7.96
C ASP A 27 -10.37 30.75 8.05
N LYS A 28 -10.10 29.62 8.73
CA LYS A 28 -8.78 28.99 8.72
C LYS A 28 -8.57 28.51 7.30
N THR A 29 -8.07 29.38 6.45
CA THR A 29 -7.48 28.98 5.18
C THR A 29 -6.37 28.00 5.52
N THR A 30 -6.71 26.72 5.52
CA THR A 30 -5.72 25.65 5.58
C THR A 30 -4.84 25.83 4.36
N LEU A 31 -3.58 26.17 4.60
CA LEU A 31 -2.58 26.16 3.53
C LEU A 31 -2.63 24.80 2.83
N PRO A 32 -2.60 24.76 1.50
CA PRO A 32 -2.60 23.49 0.78
C PRO A 32 -1.46 22.61 1.30
N SER A 33 -1.76 21.34 1.54
CA SER A 33 -0.75 20.38 1.97
C SER A 33 0.42 20.37 0.99
N THR A 34 1.64 20.48 1.49
CA THR A 34 2.84 20.35 0.66
C THR A 34 3.10 18.92 0.24
N THR A 35 2.47 17.94 0.90
CA THR A 35 2.52 16.51 0.58
C THR A 35 1.36 16.16 -0.34
N ILE A 36 1.68 15.58 -1.49
CA ILE A 36 0.70 15.14 -2.50
C ILE A 36 0.59 13.61 -2.42
N ARG A 37 -0.64 13.10 -2.29
CA ARG A 37 -0.94 11.68 -2.49
C ARG A 37 -0.95 11.38 -3.98
N LEU A 38 0.00 10.55 -4.41
CA LEU A 38 0.20 10.26 -5.81
C LEU A 38 -0.64 9.07 -6.27
N LEU A 39 -0.59 7.97 -5.54
CA LEU A 39 -1.34 6.76 -5.81
C LEU A 39 -2.29 6.43 -4.67
N GLU A 40 -3.40 5.78 -5.03
CA GLU A 40 -4.42 5.37 -4.07
C GLU A 40 -4.18 3.96 -3.56
N GLY A 41 -4.54 3.77 -2.28
CA GLY A 41 -4.45 2.49 -1.59
C GLY A 41 -3.02 2.09 -1.30
N ASP A 42 -2.85 0.85 -0.92
CA ASP A 42 -1.60 0.28 -0.44
C ASP A 42 -0.57 0.17 -1.57
N MET A 43 0.29 1.15 -1.63
CA MET A 43 1.39 1.30 -2.59
C MET A 43 2.64 1.78 -1.84
N PRO A 44 3.18 0.98 -0.91
CA PRO A 44 4.31 1.36 -0.07
C PRO A 44 5.65 1.14 -0.77
N ASP A 45 6.69 1.70 -0.16
CA ASP A 45 8.09 1.45 -0.52
C ASP A 45 8.36 1.77 -2.01
N PRO A 46 8.06 2.99 -2.48
CA PRO A 46 8.20 3.35 -3.89
C PRO A 46 9.66 3.41 -4.31
N SER A 47 10.06 2.60 -5.31
CA SER A 47 11.31 2.77 -6.04
C SER A 47 11.02 3.32 -7.43
N VAL A 48 11.61 4.48 -7.75
CA VAL A 48 11.28 5.28 -8.93
C VAL A 48 12.52 5.59 -9.75
N VAL A 49 12.46 5.32 -11.06
CA VAL A 49 13.52 5.71 -11.99
C VAL A 49 12.96 6.52 -13.15
N ARG A 50 13.80 7.39 -13.72
CA ARG A 50 13.50 8.11 -14.96
C ARG A 50 14.39 7.61 -16.09
N VAL A 51 13.76 7.29 -17.20
CA VAL A 51 14.44 6.97 -18.47
C VAL A 51 13.91 7.93 -19.53
N ASN A 52 14.75 8.83 -19.98
CA ASN A 52 14.40 9.93 -20.87
C ASN A 52 13.28 10.80 -20.27
N ASP A 53 12.09 10.79 -20.90
CA ASP A 53 10.89 11.52 -20.50
C ASP A 53 9.84 10.66 -19.77
N THR A 54 10.17 9.42 -19.45
CA THR A 54 9.26 8.46 -18.82
C THR A 54 9.78 8.04 -17.46
N TYR A 55 8.88 7.98 -16.50
CA TYR A 55 9.14 7.48 -15.15
C TYR A 55 8.57 6.08 -15.01
N TYR A 56 9.31 5.23 -14.28
CA TYR A 56 8.86 3.89 -13.94
C TYR A 56 8.94 3.71 -12.43
N MET A 57 7.98 2.98 -11.88
CA MET A 57 7.86 2.80 -10.43
C MET A 57 7.40 1.38 -10.10
N VAL A 58 7.96 0.82 -9.04
CA VAL A 58 7.56 -0.44 -8.43
C VAL A 58 7.36 -0.26 -6.92
N HIS A 59 6.66 -1.21 -6.31
CA HIS A 59 6.31 -1.20 -4.89
C HIS A 59 6.40 -2.61 -4.30
N SER A 60 6.41 -2.72 -2.98
CA SER A 60 6.15 -3.98 -2.30
C SER A 60 4.86 -4.61 -2.80
N SER A 61 4.87 -5.89 -3.07
CA SER A 61 3.69 -6.64 -3.51
C SER A 61 3.22 -7.67 -2.48
N PHE A 62 3.98 -7.89 -1.42
CA PHE A 62 3.66 -8.82 -0.34
C PHE A 62 3.21 -10.19 -0.88
N ILE A 63 2.11 -10.71 -0.36
CA ILE A 63 1.52 -12.00 -0.77
C ILE A 63 0.72 -11.93 -2.07
N TYR A 64 0.66 -10.77 -2.73
CA TYR A 64 -0.21 -10.58 -3.89
C TYR A 64 0.48 -10.94 -5.21
N ASN A 65 -0.20 -11.77 -6.04
CA ASN A 65 0.27 -12.21 -7.35
C ASN A 65 -0.77 -11.88 -8.46
N PRO A 66 -0.36 -11.38 -9.65
CA PRO A 66 1.03 -11.12 -10.05
C PRO A 66 1.70 -10.05 -9.20
N GLY A 67 3.00 -10.24 -8.93
CA GLY A 67 3.78 -9.35 -8.09
C GLY A 67 4.64 -8.35 -8.87
N LEU A 68 5.20 -7.37 -8.17
CA LEU A 68 6.08 -6.33 -8.71
C LEU A 68 5.51 -5.71 -10.00
N ILE A 69 4.32 -5.11 -9.88
CA ILE A 69 3.71 -4.39 -11.00
C ILE A 69 4.56 -3.17 -11.30
N VAL A 70 5.04 -3.08 -12.53
CA VAL A 70 5.77 -1.91 -13.02
C VAL A 70 4.76 -0.90 -13.55
N TYR A 71 4.80 0.30 -13.02
CA TYR A 71 3.98 1.42 -13.46
C TYR A 71 4.81 2.39 -14.28
N SER A 72 4.21 3.02 -15.28
CA SER A 72 4.84 4.09 -16.06
C SER A 72 4.04 5.39 -16.00
N SER A 73 4.74 6.52 -16.09
CA SER A 73 4.15 7.86 -16.15
C SER A 73 5.00 8.80 -16.99
N LYS A 74 4.34 9.74 -17.69
CA LYS A 74 4.99 10.85 -18.40
C LYS A 74 4.97 12.17 -17.61
N ASN A 75 4.09 12.26 -16.61
CA ASN A 75 3.83 13.51 -15.89
C ASN A 75 3.90 13.36 -14.37
N LEU A 76 4.27 12.17 -13.86
CA LEU A 76 4.37 11.82 -12.44
C LEU A 76 3.02 11.85 -11.67
N ALA A 77 1.94 12.25 -12.30
CA ALA A 77 0.60 12.29 -11.70
C ALA A 77 -0.25 11.08 -12.11
N ASP A 78 -0.23 10.76 -13.40
CA ASP A 78 -1.02 9.67 -13.96
C ASP A 78 -0.10 8.46 -14.21
N TRP A 79 -0.35 7.38 -13.49
CA TRP A 79 0.43 6.15 -13.52
C TRP A 79 -0.38 5.00 -14.10
N THR A 80 0.18 4.32 -15.07
CA THR A 80 -0.45 3.18 -15.74
C THR A 80 0.40 1.92 -15.55
N PRO A 81 -0.18 0.77 -15.17
CA PRO A 81 0.56 -0.49 -15.12
C PRO A 81 0.98 -0.89 -16.53
N CYS A 82 2.26 -1.19 -16.73
CA CYS A 82 2.80 -1.63 -18.03
C CYS A 82 3.21 -3.09 -18.04
N SER A 83 3.60 -3.66 -16.92
CA SER A 83 3.91 -5.09 -16.80
C SER A 83 3.84 -5.59 -15.35
N ALA A 84 3.93 -6.91 -15.18
CA ALA A 84 4.18 -7.56 -13.91
C ALA A 84 5.52 -8.30 -14.00
N ALA A 85 6.49 -7.89 -13.18
CA ALA A 85 7.82 -8.50 -13.21
C ALA A 85 7.84 -9.90 -12.58
N LEU A 86 6.85 -10.24 -11.74
CA LEU A 86 6.66 -11.55 -11.15
C LEU A 86 5.28 -12.11 -11.52
N PRO A 87 5.14 -12.75 -12.70
CA PRO A 87 3.88 -13.38 -13.09
C PRO A 87 3.54 -14.59 -12.22
N GLU A 88 4.54 -15.30 -11.71
CA GLU A 88 4.39 -16.42 -10.80
C GLU A 88 4.54 -15.98 -9.34
N TYR A 89 3.84 -16.65 -8.42
CA TYR A 89 3.94 -16.39 -6.98
C TYR A 89 5.32 -16.75 -6.44
N ASN A 90 5.99 -15.83 -5.79
CA ASN A 90 7.36 -15.96 -5.32
C ASN A 90 7.51 -15.64 -3.82
N GLY A 91 6.50 -15.95 -3.03
CA GLY A 91 6.48 -15.66 -1.60
C GLY A 91 6.03 -14.24 -1.27
N ASP A 92 6.40 -13.79 -0.09
CA ASP A 92 6.08 -12.45 0.44
C ASP A 92 7.17 -11.46 -0.01
N ILE A 93 6.83 -10.57 -0.91
CA ILE A 93 7.76 -9.65 -1.60
C ILE A 93 7.70 -8.26 -0.97
N TRP A 94 8.81 -7.85 -0.35
CA TRP A 94 8.92 -6.54 0.30
C TRP A 94 9.61 -5.52 -0.59
N ALA A 95 10.04 -4.39 -0.02
CA ALA A 95 10.56 -3.24 -0.73
C ALA A 95 11.55 -3.58 -1.85
N PRO A 96 11.18 -3.37 -3.12
CA PRO A 96 12.05 -3.61 -4.27
C PRO A 96 12.87 -2.37 -4.60
N ASP A 97 13.98 -2.58 -5.30
CA ASP A 97 14.69 -1.54 -6.02
C ASP A 97 14.58 -1.73 -7.53
N LEU A 98 14.03 -0.74 -8.22
CA LEU A 98 14.01 -0.66 -9.69
C LEU A 98 15.15 0.22 -10.16
N CYS A 99 16.08 -0.33 -10.90
CA CYS A 99 17.18 0.42 -11.47
C CYS A 99 17.39 0.16 -12.95
N VAL A 100 18.11 1.06 -13.63
CA VAL A 100 18.51 0.91 -15.02
C VAL A 100 20.02 1.00 -15.12
N TYR A 101 20.63 -0.02 -15.70
CA TYR A 101 22.07 -0.06 -15.92
C TYR A 101 22.37 -0.60 -17.32
N ASN A 102 23.17 0.12 -18.10
CA ASN A 102 23.49 -0.20 -19.50
C ASN A 102 22.25 -0.51 -20.35
N ASN A 103 21.24 0.35 -20.28
CA ASN A 103 19.94 0.25 -21.00
C ASN A 103 19.10 -1.00 -20.66
N ARG A 104 19.37 -1.67 -19.56
CA ARG A 104 18.62 -2.81 -19.07
C ARG A 104 18.00 -2.48 -17.73
N PHE A 105 16.74 -2.89 -17.53
CA PHE A 105 16.00 -2.76 -16.28
C PHE A 105 16.31 -3.93 -15.38
N TYR A 106 16.51 -3.67 -14.10
CA TYR A 106 16.68 -4.65 -13.05
C TYR A 106 15.71 -4.32 -11.91
N ILE A 107 15.17 -5.35 -11.29
CA ILE A 107 14.46 -5.22 -10.02
C ILE A 107 15.13 -6.16 -9.02
N TYR A 108 15.77 -5.59 -8.00
CA TYR A 108 16.25 -6.32 -6.84
C TYR A 108 15.17 -6.30 -5.79
N PHE A 109 14.89 -7.44 -5.15
CA PHE A 109 13.82 -7.52 -4.18
C PHE A 109 14.05 -8.61 -3.14
N PRO A 110 13.70 -8.38 -1.87
CA PRO A 110 13.71 -9.43 -0.86
C PRO A 110 12.44 -10.25 -0.98
N THR A 111 12.56 -11.55 -0.78
CA THR A 111 11.43 -12.46 -0.64
C THR A 111 11.55 -13.24 0.66
N ARG A 112 10.40 -13.55 1.26
CA ARG A 112 10.28 -14.43 2.40
C ARG A 112 9.42 -15.63 2.01
N ASN A 113 9.98 -16.83 2.13
CA ASN A 113 9.26 -18.05 1.87
C ASN A 113 8.32 -18.42 3.03
N GLU A 114 7.52 -19.48 2.86
CA GLU A 114 6.58 -19.97 3.87
C GLU A 114 7.26 -20.41 5.18
N LYS A 115 8.55 -20.73 5.17
CA LYS A 115 9.33 -21.04 6.37
C LYS A 115 9.87 -19.81 7.09
N GLY A 116 9.64 -18.61 6.53
CA GLY A 116 10.16 -17.36 7.07
C GLY A 116 11.61 -17.05 6.69
N GLU A 117 12.23 -17.85 5.83
CA GLU A 117 13.59 -17.62 5.33
C GLU A 117 13.57 -16.48 4.32
N LYS A 118 14.52 -15.55 4.46
CA LYS A 118 14.65 -14.37 3.60
C LYS A 118 15.85 -14.50 2.69
N THR A 119 15.69 -14.11 1.43
CA THR A 119 16.78 -13.95 0.46
C THR A 119 16.47 -12.77 -0.44
N ASN A 120 17.52 -12.17 -1.03
CA ASN A 120 17.36 -11.17 -2.07
C ASN A 120 17.47 -11.84 -3.44
N MET A 121 16.54 -11.46 -4.30
CA MET A 121 16.44 -11.93 -5.68
C MET A 121 16.68 -10.78 -6.63
N VAL A 122 16.98 -11.10 -7.89
CA VAL A 122 17.01 -10.14 -9.00
C VAL A 122 16.28 -10.70 -10.21
N THR A 123 15.46 -9.86 -10.84
CA THR A 123 14.91 -10.10 -12.19
C THR A 123 15.30 -8.93 -13.09
N TRP A 124 15.34 -9.16 -14.40
CA TRP A 124 15.74 -8.14 -15.36
C TRP A 124 14.95 -8.26 -16.67
N ALA A 125 14.90 -7.14 -17.41
CA ALA A 125 14.31 -7.08 -18.75
C ALA A 125 15.02 -6.02 -19.59
N ASP A 126 15.00 -6.18 -20.91
CA ASP A 126 15.51 -5.16 -21.83
C ASP A 126 14.50 -4.03 -22.08
N SER A 127 13.24 -4.25 -21.68
CA SER A 127 12.14 -3.24 -21.71
C SER A 127 11.33 -3.32 -20.42
N PRO A 128 10.77 -2.20 -19.93
CA PRO A 128 9.92 -2.19 -18.73
C PRO A 128 8.60 -2.93 -18.92
N GLU A 129 8.18 -3.16 -20.18
CA GLU A 129 7.04 -4.00 -20.53
C GLU A 129 7.37 -5.51 -20.45
N GLY A 130 8.66 -5.85 -20.28
CA GLY A 130 9.15 -7.22 -20.26
C GLY A 130 9.46 -7.77 -21.65
N PRO A 131 9.58 -9.11 -21.84
CA PRO A 131 9.43 -10.10 -20.78
C PRO A 131 10.54 -10.01 -19.72
N TRP A 132 10.14 -10.17 -18.45
CA TRP A 132 11.07 -10.22 -17.33
C TRP A 132 11.68 -11.62 -17.21
N SER A 133 12.95 -11.67 -16.79
CA SER A 133 13.65 -12.95 -16.57
C SER A 133 13.05 -13.72 -15.39
N THR A 134 13.25 -15.03 -15.36
CA THR A 134 13.05 -15.79 -14.13
C THR A 134 13.94 -15.19 -13.02
N PRO A 135 13.41 -14.97 -11.80
CA PRO A 135 14.19 -14.42 -10.69
C PRO A 135 15.40 -15.29 -10.33
N ILE A 136 16.52 -14.64 -10.08
CA ILE A 136 17.78 -15.25 -9.69
C ILE A 136 18.01 -14.99 -8.21
N ASP A 137 18.25 -16.04 -7.42
CA ASP A 137 18.57 -15.92 -6.00
C ASP A 137 20.03 -15.48 -5.81
N LEU A 138 20.23 -14.32 -5.21
CA LEU A 138 21.55 -13.79 -4.87
C LEU A 138 22.18 -14.46 -3.64
N LYS A 139 21.43 -15.30 -2.93
CA LYS A 139 21.84 -16.05 -1.73
C LYS A 139 22.37 -15.16 -0.62
N VAL A 140 21.77 -14.00 -0.47
CA VAL A 140 22.09 -13.04 0.59
C VAL A 140 20.78 -12.63 1.30
N GLY A 141 20.82 -12.69 2.64
CA GLY A 141 19.73 -12.23 3.51
C GLY A 141 19.66 -10.70 3.57
N GLY A 142 18.89 -10.18 4.49
CA GLY A 142 18.60 -8.76 4.61
C GLY A 142 17.33 -8.37 3.83
N ILE A 143 17.04 -7.08 3.85
CA ILE A 143 15.87 -6.50 3.16
C ILE A 143 16.27 -5.19 2.47
N ASP A 144 15.36 -4.62 1.70
CA ASP A 144 15.42 -3.29 1.10
C ASP A 144 16.72 -3.09 0.29
N PRO A 145 16.93 -3.91 -0.75
CA PRO A 145 18.08 -3.76 -1.63
C PRO A 145 18.04 -2.44 -2.37
N GLU A 146 19.21 -1.83 -2.56
CA GLU A 146 19.44 -0.68 -3.41
C GLU A 146 20.64 -0.96 -4.31
N HIS A 147 20.47 -0.87 -5.63
CA HIS A 147 21.58 -0.98 -6.57
C HIS A 147 22.33 0.34 -6.68
N VAL A 148 23.63 0.30 -6.43
CA VAL A 148 24.49 1.46 -6.54
C VAL A 148 25.70 1.21 -7.40
N THR A 149 26.28 2.28 -7.97
CA THR A 149 27.53 2.22 -8.73
C THR A 149 28.50 3.27 -8.20
N ASP A 150 29.80 2.92 -8.18
CA ASP A 150 30.85 3.90 -7.92
C ASP A 150 31.29 4.65 -9.20
N ASP A 151 32.27 5.55 -9.07
CA ASP A 151 32.76 6.36 -10.17
C ASP A 151 33.56 5.57 -11.21
N GLU A 152 34.05 4.39 -10.85
CA GLU A 152 34.73 3.43 -11.73
C GLU A 152 33.75 2.50 -12.45
N GLY A 153 32.44 2.58 -12.13
CA GLY A 153 31.39 1.75 -12.72
C GLY A 153 31.27 0.35 -12.08
N ASN A 154 31.91 0.13 -10.93
CA ASN A 154 31.67 -1.09 -10.16
C ASN A 154 30.25 -1.05 -9.58
N ARG A 155 29.61 -2.22 -9.57
CA ARG A 155 28.23 -2.40 -9.13
C ARG A 155 28.19 -3.00 -7.73
N TYR A 156 27.24 -2.55 -6.94
CA TYR A 156 27.02 -3.03 -5.58
C TYR A 156 25.53 -3.14 -5.29
N LEU A 157 25.20 -4.01 -4.35
CA LEU A 157 23.90 -4.10 -3.70
C LEU A 157 24.05 -3.64 -2.26
N LEU A 158 23.41 -2.53 -1.92
CA LEU A 158 23.34 -1.99 -0.56
C LEU A 158 22.07 -2.53 0.09
N LEU A 159 22.18 -3.10 1.27
CA LEU A 159 21.05 -3.66 2.03
C LEU A 159 20.81 -2.86 3.31
N SER A 160 19.64 -3.04 3.91
CA SER A 160 19.34 -2.61 5.28
C SER A 160 20.49 -2.97 6.21
N SER A 161 20.74 -2.14 7.22
CA SER A 161 21.92 -2.21 8.10
C SER A 161 23.22 -1.70 7.48
N GLY A 162 23.18 -1.17 6.25
CA GLY A 162 24.31 -0.53 5.58
C GLY A 162 25.35 -1.48 4.99
N ASP A 163 24.96 -2.71 4.71
CA ASP A 163 25.81 -3.75 4.11
C ASP A 163 25.95 -3.55 2.58
N LEU A 164 27.13 -3.15 2.13
CA LEU A 164 27.48 -2.96 0.72
C LEU A 164 28.09 -4.25 0.14
N HIS A 165 27.35 -4.97 -0.66
CA HIS A 165 27.75 -6.23 -1.31
C HIS A 165 28.26 -5.97 -2.73
N PRO A 166 29.50 -6.33 -3.10
CA PRO A 166 29.97 -6.25 -4.48
C PRO A 166 29.18 -7.19 -5.41
N LEU A 167 28.66 -6.64 -6.52
CA LEU A 167 27.97 -7.38 -7.55
C LEU A 167 28.92 -7.75 -8.71
N SER A 168 28.58 -8.80 -9.44
CA SER A 168 29.16 -9.10 -10.75
C SER A 168 28.85 -7.99 -11.77
N LYS A 169 29.61 -7.92 -12.86
CA LYS A 169 29.42 -6.90 -13.91
C LYS A 169 28.02 -6.91 -14.52
N ASP A 170 27.40 -8.09 -14.63
CA ASP A 170 26.01 -8.25 -15.10
C ASP A 170 24.97 -7.95 -14.00
N GLY A 171 25.37 -7.83 -12.72
CA GLY A 171 24.50 -7.56 -11.59
C GLY A 171 23.71 -8.76 -11.08
N LEU A 172 24.04 -9.97 -11.51
CA LEU A 172 23.24 -11.17 -11.25
C LEU A 172 23.82 -12.08 -10.16
N SER A 173 24.93 -11.69 -9.54
CA SER A 173 25.53 -12.44 -8.43
C SER A 173 26.36 -11.57 -7.50
N ILE A 174 26.45 -11.97 -6.24
CA ILE A 174 27.34 -11.38 -5.23
C ILE A 174 28.75 -12.00 -5.45
N THR A 175 29.78 -11.15 -5.48
CA THR A 175 31.16 -11.59 -5.79
C THR A 175 32.09 -11.64 -4.61
N ALA A 176 31.77 -10.95 -3.50
CA ALA A 176 32.59 -10.92 -2.30
C ALA A 176 31.74 -10.67 -1.04
N LYS A 177 32.36 -10.78 0.12
CA LYS A 177 31.73 -10.42 1.40
C LYS A 177 31.42 -8.92 1.44
N PRO A 178 30.33 -8.51 2.15
CA PRO A 178 29.97 -7.11 2.25
C PRO A 178 30.94 -6.32 3.12
N THR A 179 30.89 -4.98 2.94
CA THR A 179 31.47 -4.01 3.85
C THR A 179 30.36 -3.16 4.42
N ILE A 180 30.33 -3.01 5.74
CA ILE A 180 29.38 -2.08 6.38
C ILE A 180 29.88 -0.64 6.12
N ILE A 181 29.10 0.13 5.40
CA ILE A 181 29.46 1.50 5.00
C ILE A 181 28.68 2.58 5.78
N TYR A 182 27.53 2.22 6.36
CA TYR A 182 26.67 3.15 7.06
C TYR A 182 25.98 2.46 8.25
N LYS A 183 25.74 3.21 9.34
CA LYS A 183 25.14 2.66 10.56
C LYS A 183 23.92 3.44 11.04
N GLY A 184 23.44 4.37 10.22
CA GLY A 184 22.28 5.20 10.54
C GLY A 184 22.63 6.52 11.25
N TRP A 185 21.58 7.19 11.65
CA TRP A 185 21.60 8.40 12.45
C TRP A 185 21.12 8.08 13.88
N GLU A 186 21.71 8.73 14.85
CA GLU A 186 21.35 8.54 16.26
C GLU A 186 20.04 9.28 16.55
N ILE A 187 18.94 8.51 16.73
CA ILE A 187 17.63 9.06 17.06
C ILE A 187 17.67 9.57 18.50
N PRO A 188 17.14 10.80 18.79
CA PRO A 188 17.01 11.32 20.15
C PRO A 188 16.26 10.36 21.08
N GLU A 189 16.80 10.11 22.28
CA GLU A 189 16.24 9.14 23.25
C GLU A 189 14.81 9.46 23.67
N GLU A 190 14.42 10.74 23.65
CA GLU A 190 13.07 11.20 24.03
C GLU A 190 12.01 10.98 22.93
N TRP A 191 12.39 10.44 21.77
CA TRP A 191 11.44 10.19 20.69
C TRP A 191 10.85 8.79 20.79
N ASP A 192 9.51 8.74 20.74
CA ASP A 192 8.78 7.48 20.64
C ASP A 192 8.90 6.92 19.22
N ILE A 193 9.46 5.72 19.10
CA ILE A 193 9.65 4.98 17.85
C ILE A 193 9.23 3.53 18.04
N GLU A 194 8.95 2.80 16.96
CA GLU A 194 8.71 1.36 17.00
C GLU A 194 10.01 0.61 17.35
N SER A 195 11.07 0.94 16.61
CA SER A 195 12.41 0.38 16.75
C SER A 195 13.40 1.25 15.95
N PHE A 196 14.70 1.07 16.13
CA PHE A 196 15.70 1.80 15.35
C PHE A 196 15.53 1.57 13.84
N SER A 197 15.42 0.32 13.39
CA SER A 197 15.09 -0.12 12.01
C SER A 197 15.76 0.72 10.91
N LEU A 198 17.08 0.63 10.78
CA LEU A 198 17.79 1.20 9.63
C LEU A 198 17.44 0.38 8.38
N GLU A 199 16.63 0.97 7.50
CA GLU A 199 16.09 0.29 6.31
C GLU A 199 15.83 1.29 5.17
N GLY A 200 15.32 0.83 4.02
CA GLY A 200 14.92 1.69 2.91
C GLY A 200 16.02 2.61 2.42
N LEU A 201 17.25 2.09 2.29
CA LEU A 201 18.36 2.90 1.80
C LEU A 201 18.16 3.21 0.32
N ASN A 202 18.34 4.49 -0.06
CA ASN A 202 18.32 4.96 -1.44
C ASN A 202 19.47 5.91 -1.68
N VAL A 203 20.26 5.69 -2.72
CA VAL A 203 21.46 6.48 -3.02
C VAL A 203 21.34 7.17 -4.36
N LYS A 204 21.45 8.49 -4.35
CA LYS A 204 21.48 9.33 -5.56
C LYS A 204 22.79 10.10 -5.65
N LYS A 205 23.51 9.94 -6.76
CA LYS A 205 24.66 10.81 -7.06
C LYS A 205 24.21 12.11 -7.70
N ILE A 206 24.55 13.25 -7.08
CA ILE A 206 24.24 14.59 -7.59
C ILE A 206 25.51 15.45 -7.50
N GLY A 207 26.05 15.80 -8.66
CA GLY A 207 27.34 16.49 -8.73
C GLY A 207 28.47 15.63 -8.17
N GLU A 208 29.22 16.18 -7.19
CA GLU A 208 30.33 15.46 -6.55
C GLU A 208 29.96 14.63 -5.33
N TRP A 209 28.66 14.63 -4.94
CA TRP A 209 28.17 13.96 -3.74
C TRP A 209 27.26 12.79 -4.05
N TYR A 210 27.43 11.71 -3.30
CA TYR A 210 26.43 10.69 -3.09
C TYR A 210 25.56 11.12 -1.91
N TYR A 211 24.26 11.23 -2.14
CA TYR A 211 23.25 11.44 -1.09
C TYR A 211 22.62 10.09 -0.79
N LEU A 212 22.66 9.70 0.47
CA LEU A 212 22.01 8.51 0.98
C LEU A 212 20.79 8.95 1.78
N LEU A 213 19.62 8.43 1.41
CA LEU A 213 18.45 8.47 2.25
C LEU A 213 18.31 7.12 2.95
N ALA A 214 17.79 7.12 4.16
CA ALA A 214 17.39 5.89 4.84
C ALA A 214 16.10 6.12 5.61
N ALA A 215 15.33 5.05 5.81
CA ALA A 215 14.24 5.03 6.74
C ALA A 215 14.73 4.59 8.11
N GLU A 216 14.25 5.23 9.16
CA GLU A 216 14.49 4.86 10.55
C GLU A 216 13.21 5.00 11.38
N GLY A 217 13.18 4.38 12.56
CA GLY A 217 12.10 4.47 13.53
C GLY A 217 10.98 3.44 13.39
N GLY A 218 11.03 2.61 12.34
CA GLY A 218 9.99 1.62 12.04
C GLY A 218 8.68 2.22 11.50
N THR A 219 7.95 1.49 10.67
CA THR A 219 6.72 2.01 10.01
C THR A 219 5.44 1.75 10.83
N ALA A 220 5.47 0.85 11.80
CA ALA A 220 4.40 0.63 12.76
C ALA A 220 4.60 1.52 14.02
N GLY A 221 3.74 1.33 15.04
CA GLY A 221 3.87 2.05 16.31
C GLY A 221 3.41 3.51 16.25
N PRO A 222 4.14 4.44 16.90
CA PRO A 222 3.71 5.82 17.00
C PRO A 222 3.61 6.51 15.63
N PRO A 223 2.60 7.35 15.38
CA PRO A 223 2.46 8.10 14.12
C PRO A 223 3.71 8.91 13.73
N THR A 224 4.47 9.33 14.73
CA THR A 224 5.67 10.16 14.59
C THR A 224 6.98 9.36 14.55
N GLY A 225 6.92 8.02 14.61
CA GLY A 225 8.09 7.16 14.76
C GLY A 225 8.93 7.07 13.48
N HIS A 226 8.29 6.78 12.36
CA HIS A 226 8.98 6.57 11.08
C HIS A 226 9.43 7.88 10.42
N MET A 227 10.60 7.85 9.77
CA MET A 227 11.20 9.05 9.21
C MET A 227 12.11 8.75 8.03
N VAL A 228 12.44 9.77 7.24
CA VAL A 228 13.50 9.75 6.25
C VAL A 228 14.66 10.58 6.79
N ILE A 229 15.81 9.96 6.98
CA ILE A 229 17.07 10.63 7.32
C ILE A 229 17.95 10.75 6.09
N GLN A 230 18.96 11.59 6.13
CA GLN A 230 19.91 11.76 5.04
C GLN A 230 21.35 11.80 5.52
N ALA A 231 22.23 11.24 4.68
CA ALA A 231 23.67 11.34 4.80
C ALA A 231 24.28 11.64 3.44
N ARG A 232 25.53 12.06 3.38
CA ARG A 232 26.26 12.26 2.13
C ARG A 232 27.71 11.78 2.21
N SER A 233 28.26 11.44 1.08
CA SER A 233 29.68 11.10 0.94
C SER A 233 30.18 11.46 -0.45
N LYS A 234 31.48 11.61 -0.61
CA LYS A 234 32.15 11.75 -1.94
C LYS A 234 32.44 10.39 -2.57
N LYS A 235 32.34 9.30 -1.83
CA LYS A 235 32.56 7.94 -2.31
C LYS A 235 31.49 7.02 -1.75
N ILE A 236 31.07 6.04 -2.54
CA ILE A 236 30.04 5.10 -2.10
C ILE A 236 30.45 4.31 -0.84
N GLN A 237 31.73 4.04 -0.68
CA GLN A 237 32.26 3.36 0.50
C GLN A 237 32.35 4.26 1.74
N GLY A 238 32.05 5.56 1.61
CA GLY A 238 32.17 6.52 2.69
C GLY A 238 33.53 7.24 2.76
N PRO A 239 33.83 7.93 3.87
CA PRO A 239 32.96 8.05 5.05
C PRO A 239 31.69 8.84 4.76
N TRP A 240 30.57 8.39 5.37
CA TRP A 240 29.29 9.06 5.29
C TRP A 240 29.12 10.06 6.42
N GLU A 241 28.65 11.26 6.10
CA GLU A 241 28.35 12.35 7.02
C GLU A 241 26.82 12.48 7.15
N ASN A 242 26.28 12.37 8.37
CA ASN A 242 24.87 12.62 8.64
C ASN A 242 24.57 14.12 8.57
N ALA A 243 23.39 14.47 8.02
CA ALA A 243 22.95 15.86 8.02
C ALA A 243 22.69 16.36 9.45
N PRO A 244 23.20 17.57 9.79
CA PRO A 244 22.98 18.11 11.13
C PRO A 244 21.51 18.43 11.44
N GLN A 245 20.66 18.54 10.37
CA GLN A 245 19.22 18.81 10.50
C GLN A 245 18.35 17.57 10.29
N ASN A 246 18.91 16.34 10.47
CA ASN A 246 18.08 15.14 10.41
C ASN A 246 16.93 15.16 11.45
N PRO A 247 15.78 14.58 11.10
CA PRO A 247 15.44 13.92 9.85
C PRO A 247 15.07 14.90 8.73
N LEU A 248 15.25 14.48 7.47
CA LEU A 248 14.79 15.23 6.30
C LEU A 248 13.25 15.31 6.27
N LEU A 249 12.58 14.22 6.62
CA LEU A 249 11.13 14.12 6.66
C LEU A 249 10.68 13.29 7.86
N ARG A 250 9.68 13.78 8.59
CA ARG A 250 9.04 13.08 9.70
C ARG A 250 7.64 13.63 9.91
N THR A 251 6.73 12.80 10.39
CA THR A 251 5.46 13.27 11.00
C THR A 251 5.79 13.92 12.34
N LEU A 252 5.45 15.19 12.52
CA LEU A 252 5.79 15.95 13.73
C LEU A 252 4.71 15.85 14.80
N SER A 253 3.45 15.55 14.40
CA SER A 253 2.31 15.49 15.30
C SER A 253 1.30 14.42 14.86
N PRO A 254 0.66 13.70 15.80
CA PRO A 254 -0.46 12.81 15.48
C PRO A 254 -1.67 13.52 14.85
N GLU A 255 -1.69 14.86 14.86
CA GLU A 255 -2.75 15.63 14.22
C GLU A 255 -2.55 15.81 12.71
N GLU A 256 -1.36 15.51 12.20
CA GLU A 256 -1.11 15.54 10.75
C GLU A 256 -1.92 14.49 9.99
N THR A 257 -2.20 14.78 8.71
CA THR A 257 -2.93 13.88 7.82
C THR A 257 -2.16 12.58 7.56
N TRP A 258 -0.84 12.68 7.40
CA TRP A 258 0.02 11.56 7.05
C TRP A 258 0.88 11.13 8.23
N TRP A 259 0.76 9.85 8.59
CA TRP A 259 1.46 9.21 9.69
C TRP A 259 2.57 8.30 9.17
N SER A 260 3.59 8.08 9.99
CA SER A 260 4.69 7.15 9.69
C SER A 260 5.27 7.39 8.29
N GLN A 261 5.63 8.64 8.01
CA GLN A 261 6.20 9.04 6.72
C GLN A 261 7.65 8.58 6.62
N GLY A 262 7.96 7.69 5.67
CA GLY A 262 9.31 7.13 5.54
C GLY A 262 9.54 6.42 4.21
N HIS A 263 10.67 5.72 4.12
CA HIS A 263 11.11 4.95 2.95
C HIS A 263 11.20 5.79 1.69
N GLY A 264 12.18 6.71 1.67
CA GLY A 264 12.31 7.73 0.64
C GLY A 264 13.11 7.29 -0.58
N SER A 265 12.63 7.63 -1.79
CA SER A 265 13.33 7.47 -3.08
C SER A 265 13.35 8.81 -3.81
N ILE A 266 14.51 9.22 -4.34
CA ILE A 266 14.66 10.49 -5.06
C ILE A 266 14.74 10.26 -6.56
N VAL A 267 13.94 11.04 -7.31
CA VAL A 267 14.03 11.13 -8.77
C VAL A 267 14.19 12.58 -9.21
N ASP A 268 14.92 12.79 -10.29
CA ASP A 268 15.04 14.09 -10.94
C ASP A 268 14.02 14.24 -12.07
N THR A 269 13.60 15.49 -12.30
CA THR A 269 12.76 15.88 -13.43
C THR A 269 13.62 16.40 -14.59
N PRO A 270 13.08 16.47 -15.83
CA PRO A 270 13.83 17.02 -16.98
C PRO A 270 14.28 18.47 -16.80
N ASP A 271 13.58 19.28 -16.00
CA ASP A 271 13.92 20.64 -15.65
C ASP A 271 14.87 20.76 -14.44
N GLY A 272 15.39 19.62 -13.96
CA GLY A 272 16.41 19.55 -12.91
C GLY A 272 15.90 19.70 -11.48
N LYS A 273 14.58 19.61 -11.24
CA LYS A 273 14.02 19.53 -9.91
C LYS A 273 14.21 18.13 -9.33
N LEU A 274 14.18 18.02 -8.02
CA LEU A 274 14.24 16.76 -7.30
C LEU A 274 12.92 16.52 -6.58
N LEU A 275 12.42 15.30 -6.71
CA LEU A 275 11.21 14.85 -6.03
C LEU A 275 11.53 13.68 -5.11
N LEU A 276 11.08 13.78 -3.86
CA LEU A 276 11.16 12.74 -2.86
C LEU A 276 9.82 11.97 -2.87
N PHE A 277 9.86 10.71 -3.28
CA PHE A 277 8.78 9.76 -3.15
C PHE A 277 8.95 9.02 -1.84
N PHE A 278 7.87 8.77 -1.13
CA PHE A 278 7.89 8.08 0.15
C PHE A 278 6.50 7.51 0.43
N HIS A 279 6.34 6.79 1.51
CA HIS A 279 5.01 6.31 1.92
C HIS A 279 4.54 6.91 3.24
N GLY A 280 3.24 6.79 3.52
CA GLY A 280 2.63 7.13 4.80
C GLY A 280 1.23 6.56 4.92
N TYR A 281 0.78 6.37 6.15
CA TYR A 281 -0.62 6.06 6.46
C TYR A 281 -1.44 7.33 6.53
N GLU A 282 -2.68 7.27 6.06
CA GLU A 282 -3.63 8.37 6.25
C GLU A 282 -4.34 8.24 7.61
N LYS A 283 -4.30 9.30 8.41
CA LYS A 283 -4.95 9.38 9.72
C LYS A 283 -6.43 8.99 9.62
N GLY A 284 -6.87 8.04 10.43
CA GLY A 284 -8.25 7.52 10.43
C GLY A 284 -8.55 6.48 9.34
N PHE A 285 -7.61 6.24 8.41
CA PHE A 285 -7.79 5.31 7.28
C PHE A 285 -6.60 4.36 7.08
N LEU A 286 -6.02 3.89 8.18
CA LEU A 286 -4.90 2.94 8.15
C LEU A 286 -5.25 1.63 7.41
N THR A 287 -6.54 1.32 7.29
CA THR A 287 -7.06 0.19 6.50
C THR A 287 -6.74 0.28 5.02
N LEU A 288 -6.46 1.48 4.49
CA LEU A 288 -6.02 1.69 3.11
C LEU A 288 -4.55 1.33 2.88
N GLY A 289 -3.80 1.02 3.94
CA GLY A 289 -2.37 0.75 3.87
C GLY A 289 -1.52 2.00 3.71
N ARG A 290 -0.26 1.79 3.34
CA ARG A 290 0.73 2.86 3.12
C ARG A 290 0.61 3.38 1.70
N GLN A 291 0.26 4.65 1.56
CA GLN A 291 0.03 5.26 0.25
C GLN A 291 1.29 5.97 -0.26
N THR A 292 1.51 5.98 -1.57
CA THR A 292 2.63 6.71 -2.18
C THR A 292 2.40 8.21 -2.13
N LEU A 293 3.33 8.90 -1.54
CA LEU A 293 3.34 10.34 -1.33
C LEU A 293 4.54 10.97 -2.03
N VAL A 294 4.44 12.27 -2.33
CA VAL A 294 5.55 13.02 -2.96
C VAL A 294 5.67 14.43 -2.42
N ARG A 295 6.93 14.88 -2.28
CA ARG A 295 7.30 16.26 -1.98
C ARG A 295 8.46 16.70 -2.87
N GLU A 296 8.56 18.00 -3.13
CA GLU A 296 9.72 18.57 -3.78
C GLU A 296 10.84 18.80 -2.76
N VAL A 297 12.07 18.48 -3.17
CA VAL A 297 13.30 18.75 -2.41
C VAL A 297 14.26 19.61 -3.22
N THR A 298 15.10 20.36 -2.54
CA THR A 298 16.15 21.19 -3.14
C THR A 298 17.47 20.98 -2.42
N ILE A 299 18.58 21.25 -3.11
CA ILE A 299 19.89 21.26 -2.48
C ILE A 299 20.18 22.69 -1.99
N GLY A 300 20.35 22.84 -0.69
CA GLY A 300 20.69 24.12 -0.06
C GLY A 300 22.12 24.61 -0.37
N LYS A 301 22.40 25.82 0.04
CA LYS A 301 23.77 26.36 -0.03
C LYS A 301 24.78 25.56 0.80
N ASP A 302 24.31 24.91 1.83
CA ASP A 302 25.02 23.99 2.73
C ASP A 302 25.29 22.61 2.09
N LYS A 303 24.80 22.40 0.86
CA LYS A 303 24.91 21.14 0.11
C LYS A 303 24.14 19.98 0.75
N TRP A 304 23.11 20.25 1.54
CA TRP A 304 22.15 19.26 2.05
C TRP A 304 20.81 19.35 1.31
N LEU A 305 20.04 18.26 1.36
CA LEU A 305 18.67 18.24 0.86
C LEU A 305 17.74 18.94 1.86
N HIS A 306 16.81 19.71 1.34
CA HIS A 306 15.78 20.42 2.11
C HIS A 306 14.43 20.24 1.42
N LEU A 307 13.40 19.94 2.21
CA LEU A 307 12.02 19.96 1.71
C LEU A 307 11.60 21.39 1.36
N THR A 308 10.93 21.56 0.25
CA THR A 308 10.33 22.87 -0.08
C THR A 308 9.04 23.10 0.71
N ASN A 309 8.67 24.37 0.91
CA ASN A 309 7.40 24.77 1.53
C ASN A 309 6.27 24.89 0.50
N GLN A 310 6.49 24.40 -0.72
CA GLN A 310 5.50 24.38 -1.78
C GLN A 310 5.15 22.93 -2.13
N PRO A 311 3.92 22.63 -2.54
CA PRO A 311 3.60 21.31 -3.09
C PRO A 311 4.46 21.06 -4.34
N ALA A 312 4.77 19.79 -4.60
CA ALA A 312 5.45 19.40 -5.82
C ALA A 312 4.64 19.89 -7.05
N PRO A 313 5.29 20.42 -8.09
CA PRO A 313 4.60 21.01 -9.25
C PRO A 313 4.07 19.94 -10.20
N LEU A 314 3.17 19.11 -9.70
CA LEU A 314 2.56 17.99 -10.44
C LEU A 314 1.11 18.30 -10.79
N PRO A 315 0.62 17.81 -11.95
CA PRO A 315 -0.80 17.83 -12.25
C PRO A 315 -1.61 17.08 -11.18
N THR A 316 -2.86 17.45 -11.00
CA THR A 316 -3.77 16.69 -10.14
C THR A 316 -4.09 15.34 -10.78
N PRO A 317 -3.83 14.20 -10.08
CA PRO A 317 -4.14 12.88 -10.62
C PRO A 317 -5.61 12.74 -10.97
N GLN A 318 -5.89 12.18 -12.17
CA GLN A 318 -7.26 11.93 -12.62
C GLN A 318 -7.77 10.61 -12.06
N ARG A 319 -8.89 10.64 -11.34
CA ARG A 319 -9.44 9.47 -10.65
C ARG A 319 -10.89 9.26 -11.01
N PRO A 320 -11.22 8.17 -11.76
CA PRO A 320 -12.62 7.89 -12.10
C PRO A 320 -13.38 7.47 -10.83
N LYS A 321 -14.54 8.12 -10.58
CA LYS A 321 -15.42 7.78 -9.46
C LYS A 321 -16.03 6.38 -9.60
N GLN A 322 -16.16 5.88 -10.81
CA GLN A 322 -16.68 4.54 -11.10
C GLN A 322 -15.65 3.77 -11.92
N ARG A 323 -15.37 2.54 -11.50
CA ARG A 323 -14.43 1.61 -12.13
C ARG A 323 -15.11 0.25 -12.35
N HIS A 324 -14.68 -0.44 -13.40
CA HIS A 324 -15.17 -1.74 -13.84
C HIS A 324 -14.04 -2.79 -13.83
N ILE A 325 -14.33 -4.03 -14.21
CA ILE A 325 -13.34 -5.13 -14.20
C ILE A 325 -12.00 -4.74 -14.83
N LYS A 326 -12.03 -4.13 -15.99
CA LYS A 326 -10.84 -3.74 -16.77
C LYS A 326 -9.99 -2.62 -16.17
N ASP A 327 -10.53 -1.89 -15.19
CA ASP A 327 -9.87 -0.72 -14.60
C ASP A 327 -9.03 -1.09 -13.36
N PHE A 328 -8.90 -2.39 -13.06
CA PHE A 328 -8.15 -2.89 -11.93
C PHE A 328 -6.98 -3.78 -12.32
N VAL A 329 -5.91 -3.69 -11.57
CA VAL A 329 -4.91 -4.75 -11.47
C VAL A 329 -5.43 -5.76 -10.46
N TRP A 330 -5.96 -6.87 -10.95
CA TRP A 330 -6.43 -7.97 -10.13
C TRP A 330 -5.28 -8.82 -9.64
N GLN A 331 -5.31 -9.22 -8.38
CA GLN A 331 -4.26 -10.02 -7.75
C GLN A 331 -4.85 -11.12 -6.88
N ALA A 332 -4.25 -12.30 -6.92
CA ALA A 332 -4.53 -13.39 -5.99
C ALA A 332 -3.76 -13.20 -4.68
N ALA A 333 -4.29 -13.67 -3.57
CA ALA A 333 -3.61 -13.66 -2.28
C ALA A 333 -2.92 -15.01 -2.01
N GLY A 334 -1.58 -15.04 -1.98
CA GLY A 334 -0.81 -16.20 -1.55
C GLY A 334 -0.80 -17.40 -2.52
N GLU A 335 -1.12 -17.19 -3.79
CA GLU A 335 -1.04 -18.25 -4.81
C GLU A 335 -0.84 -17.67 -6.22
N ASN A 336 -0.49 -18.53 -7.18
CA ASN A 336 -0.39 -18.16 -8.58
C ASN A 336 -1.74 -17.74 -9.16
N PHE A 337 -1.79 -16.52 -9.68
CA PHE A 337 -2.98 -15.97 -10.34
C PHE A 337 -3.47 -16.85 -11.48
N SER A 338 -2.56 -17.25 -12.40
CA SER A 338 -2.87 -17.97 -13.63
C SER A 338 -3.51 -19.33 -13.43
N THR A 339 -3.38 -19.93 -12.24
CA THR A 339 -3.90 -21.28 -11.97
C THR A 339 -5.41 -21.33 -11.77
N ARG A 340 -6.02 -20.21 -11.33
CA ARG A 340 -7.44 -20.22 -10.92
C ARG A 340 -8.27 -19.06 -11.46
N PHE A 341 -7.63 -18.00 -11.95
CA PHE A 341 -8.33 -16.78 -12.32
C PHE A 341 -8.14 -16.45 -13.80
N HIS A 342 -9.23 -16.14 -14.45
CA HIS A 342 -9.23 -15.58 -15.79
C HIS A 342 -10.03 -14.29 -15.78
N VAL A 343 -9.39 -13.18 -16.16
CA VAL A 343 -10.00 -11.84 -16.17
C VAL A 343 -10.04 -11.30 -17.57
N SER A 344 -11.25 -11.00 -18.07
CA SER A 344 -11.49 -10.24 -19.27
C SER A 344 -12.04 -8.84 -18.95
N SER A 345 -12.29 -8.02 -19.95
CA SER A 345 -12.89 -6.69 -19.74
C SER A 345 -14.32 -6.74 -19.17
N GLU A 346 -15.04 -7.84 -19.37
CA GLU A 346 -16.48 -7.95 -19.07
C GLU A 346 -16.79 -9.04 -18.02
N GLN A 347 -15.92 -10.02 -17.88
CA GLN A 347 -16.13 -11.18 -17.02
C GLN A 347 -14.88 -11.63 -16.32
N ILE A 348 -15.05 -12.06 -15.07
CA ILE A 348 -14.04 -12.80 -14.32
C ILE A 348 -14.56 -14.24 -14.14
N THR A 349 -13.68 -15.21 -14.41
CA THR A 349 -13.94 -16.63 -14.10
C THR A 349 -12.98 -17.08 -13.02
N LEU A 350 -13.50 -17.69 -11.96
CA LEU A 350 -12.72 -18.22 -10.85
C LEU A 350 -12.99 -19.72 -10.70
N GLN A 351 -11.93 -20.51 -10.61
CA GLN A 351 -12.05 -21.92 -10.20
C GLN A 351 -12.26 -21.99 -8.68
N GLY A 352 -13.26 -22.70 -8.21
CA GLY A 352 -13.55 -22.91 -6.79
C GLY A 352 -12.41 -23.60 -6.05
N LYS A 353 -12.16 -23.16 -4.80
CA LYS A 353 -11.16 -23.74 -3.89
C LYS A 353 -11.59 -23.51 -2.46
N GLY A 354 -11.38 -24.52 -1.59
CA GLY A 354 -11.72 -24.39 -0.17
C GLY A 354 -13.22 -24.21 0.08
N ASN A 355 -13.57 -23.65 1.22
CA ASN A 355 -14.97 -23.51 1.64
C ASN A 355 -15.38 -22.09 2.03
N SER A 356 -14.42 -21.19 2.17
CA SER A 356 -14.61 -19.83 2.67
C SER A 356 -13.49 -18.92 2.17
N PRO A 357 -13.59 -17.59 2.33
CA PRO A 357 -12.49 -16.68 2.02
C PRO A 357 -11.19 -17.00 2.75
N GLN A 358 -11.23 -17.75 3.87
CA GLN A 358 -10.05 -18.15 4.65
C GLN A 358 -9.12 -19.09 3.87
N ASP A 359 -9.70 -20.03 3.12
CA ASP A 359 -8.97 -21.09 2.41
C ASP A 359 -9.12 -21.02 0.88
N ALA A 360 -9.92 -20.08 0.40
CA ALA A 360 -10.20 -19.89 -1.02
C ALA A 360 -9.21 -18.98 -1.77
N SER A 361 -8.29 -18.29 -1.08
CA SER A 361 -7.38 -17.30 -1.68
C SER A 361 -8.13 -16.36 -2.65
N PRO A 362 -8.79 -15.31 -2.15
CA PRO A 362 -9.68 -14.49 -2.98
C PRO A 362 -8.91 -13.70 -4.04
N LEU A 363 -9.63 -13.34 -5.11
CA LEU A 363 -9.18 -12.39 -6.12
C LEU A 363 -9.48 -10.98 -5.65
N LEU A 364 -8.47 -10.13 -5.56
CA LEU A 364 -8.52 -8.86 -4.87
C LEU A 364 -8.16 -7.69 -5.80
N ALA A 365 -8.77 -6.55 -5.53
CA ALA A 365 -8.43 -5.26 -6.11
C ALA A 365 -8.05 -4.27 -5.01
N ARG A 366 -7.27 -3.23 -5.33
CA ARG A 366 -6.95 -2.17 -4.37
C ARG A 366 -8.08 -1.16 -4.27
N ALA A 367 -8.42 -0.75 -3.05
CA ALA A 367 -9.25 0.40 -2.76
C ALA A 367 -8.37 1.59 -2.39
N GLY A 368 -8.83 2.79 -2.71
CA GLY A 368 -8.13 4.04 -2.37
C GLY A 368 -9.06 5.12 -1.83
N ASP A 369 -10.36 4.84 -1.75
CA ASP A 369 -11.36 5.79 -1.27
C ASP A 369 -11.75 5.48 0.18
N HIS A 370 -12.02 6.52 0.98
CA HIS A 370 -12.51 6.38 2.35
C HIS A 370 -13.85 5.68 2.40
N SER A 371 -14.68 5.96 1.40
CA SER A 371 -16.01 5.37 1.27
C SER A 371 -16.23 4.94 -0.18
N TYR A 372 -16.69 3.71 -0.35
CA TYR A 372 -16.95 3.12 -1.66
C TYR A 372 -17.94 1.97 -1.56
N LYS A 373 -18.49 1.58 -2.68
CA LYS A 373 -19.25 0.34 -2.82
C LYS A 373 -18.71 -0.51 -3.95
N ILE A 374 -18.76 -1.82 -3.76
CA ILE A 374 -18.56 -2.82 -4.80
C ILE A 374 -19.85 -3.60 -5.02
N GLU A 375 -20.11 -3.96 -6.25
CA GLU A 375 -21.31 -4.69 -6.67
C GLU A 375 -20.96 -5.64 -7.80
N ALA A 376 -21.53 -6.84 -7.79
CA ALA A 376 -21.36 -7.80 -8.87
C ALA A 376 -22.54 -8.77 -8.97
N CYS A 377 -22.75 -9.30 -10.17
CA CYS A 377 -23.54 -10.49 -10.42
C CYS A 377 -22.63 -11.71 -10.35
N LEU A 378 -22.97 -12.66 -9.47
CA LEU A 378 -22.23 -13.90 -9.26
C LEU A 378 -23.03 -15.09 -9.74
N GLU A 379 -22.44 -15.97 -10.52
CA GLU A 379 -23.06 -17.16 -11.06
C GLU A 379 -22.25 -18.42 -10.71
N LEU A 380 -22.92 -19.47 -10.26
CA LEU A 380 -22.34 -20.77 -9.94
C LEU A 380 -22.81 -21.80 -10.95
N ASN A 381 -21.90 -22.58 -11.52
CA ASN A 381 -22.24 -23.68 -12.44
C ASN A 381 -22.33 -25.05 -11.75
N ASN A 382 -22.15 -25.10 -10.44
CA ASN A 382 -22.12 -26.34 -9.65
C ASN A 382 -22.83 -26.15 -8.31
N GLU A 383 -23.60 -27.15 -7.86
CA GLU A 383 -24.32 -27.13 -6.59
C GLU A 383 -23.37 -27.11 -5.37
N LYS A 384 -22.16 -27.60 -5.52
CA LYS A 384 -21.12 -27.59 -4.48
C LYS A 384 -20.28 -26.30 -4.46
N ALA A 385 -20.51 -25.40 -5.41
CA ALA A 385 -19.82 -24.11 -5.46
C ALA A 385 -20.42 -23.10 -4.47
N SER A 386 -19.60 -22.15 -4.07
CA SER A 386 -20.02 -20.95 -3.35
C SER A 386 -19.25 -19.74 -3.87
N ALA A 387 -19.86 -18.58 -3.82
CA ALA A 387 -19.20 -17.32 -4.23
C ALA A 387 -19.68 -16.15 -3.41
N GLY A 388 -18.89 -15.10 -3.38
CA GLY A 388 -19.28 -13.85 -2.73
C GLY A 388 -18.29 -12.72 -2.95
N LEU A 389 -18.68 -11.56 -2.47
CA LEU A 389 -17.80 -10.40 -2.33
C LEU A 389 -17.19 -10.39 -0.93
N VAL A 390 -15.98 -9.89 -0.83
CA VAL A 390 -15.22 -9.86 0.42
C VAL A 390 -14.46 -8.53 0.57
N MET A 391 -14.39 -8.02 1.80
CA MET A 391 -13.41 -7.06 2.26
C MET A 391 -12.35 -7.85 3.01
N TYR A 392 -11.14 -7.92 2.48
CA TYR A 392 -10.13 -8.88 2.89
C TYR A 392 -8.86 -8.17 3.32
N TYR A 393 -8.41 -8.44 4.53
CA TYR A 393 -7.09 -8.08 5.01
C TYR A 393 -6.14 -9.28 4.86
N ASN A 394 -6.49 -10.41 5.50
CA ASN A 394 -5.82 -11.69 5.37
C ASN A 394 -6.80 -12.85 5.56
N LYS A 395 -6.30 -14.08 5.54
CA LYS A 395 -7.13 -15.30 5.65
C LYS A 395 -7.97 -15.35 6.93
N ASP A 396 -7.49 -14.78 8.04
CA ASP A 396 -8.16 -14.81 9.33
C ASP A 396 -9.00 -13.55 9.59
N MET A 397 -8.70 -12.45 8.88
CA MET A 397 -9.29 -11.14 9.10
C MET A 397 -9.95 -10.61 7.83
N HIS A 398 -11.23 -10.93 7.68
CA HIS A 398 -12.05 -10.50 6.55
C HIS A 398 -13.53 -10.38 6.92
N PHE A 399 -14.30 -9.71 6.10
CA PHE A 399 -15.75 -9.70 6.11
C PHE A 399 -16.27 -9.95 4.69
N GLY A 400 -17.22 -10.88 4.53
CA GLY A 400 -17.79 -11.21 3.23
C GLY A 400 -19.26 -11.58 3.30
N LEU A 401 -19.94 -11.34 2.20
CA LEU A 401 -21.31 -11.80 1.94
C LEU A 401 -21.29 -12.60 0.64
N GLY A 402 -21.87 -13.78 0.69
CA GLY A 402 -21.92 -14.68 -0.46
C GLY A 402 -23.09 -15.63 -0.40
N PHE A 403 -23.06 -16.62 -1.27
CA PHE A 403 -24.11 -17.62 -1.35
C PHE A 403 -23.59 -18.96 -1.88
N ARG A 404 -24.37 -19.98 -1.64
CA ARG A 404 -24.37 -21.25 -2.34
C ARG A 404 -25.83 -21.61 -2.68
N PRO A 405 -26.12 -22.65 -3.52
CA PRO A 405 -27.47 -23.01 -3.84
C PRO A 405 -28.32 -23.17 -2.58
N GLY A 406 -29.42 -22.41 -2.48
CA GLY A 406 -30.37 -22.43 -1.36
C GLY A 406 -29.96 -21.67 -0.10
N GLU A 407 -28.79 -21.08 -0.01
CA GLU A 407 -28.31 -20.44 1.23
C GLU A 407 -27.50 -19.15 0.98
N LEU A 408 -27.80 -18.10 1.75
CA LEU A 408 -26.97 -16.92 1.88
C LEU A 408 -25.89 -17.21 2.95
N LEU A 409 -24.66 -16.75 2.72
CA LEU A 409 -23.50 -16.97 3.59
C LEU A 409 -22.92 -15.65 4.04
N ARG A 410 -22.56 -15.55 5.32
CA ARG A 410 -21.78 -14.45 5.85
C ARG A 410 -20.47 -14.98 6.43
N TYR A 411 -19.38 -14.33 6.10
CA TYR A 411 -18.05 -14.60 6.63
C TYR A 411 -17.59 -13.45 7.50
N ARG A 412 -16.97 -13.77 8.63
CA ARG A 412 -16.41 -12.77 9.54
C ARG A 412 -15.28 -13.41 10.35
N ARG A 413 -14.10 -12.82 10.29
CA ARG A 413 -12.91 -13.26 11.07
C ARG A 413 -12.68 -14.76 10.92
N GLY A 414 -12.58 -15.25 9.70
CA GLY A 414 -12.39 -16.67 9.41
C GLY A 414 -13.59 -17.58 9.69
N ALA A 415 -14.67 -17.09 10.30
CA ALA A 415 -15.85 -17.91 10.62
C ALA A 415 -16.95 -17.77 9.58
N VAL A 416 -17.59 -18.89 9.24
CA VAL A 416 -18.83 -18.95 8.44
C VAL A 416 -20.02 -18.85 9.36
N HIS A 417 -20.85 -17.83 9.18
CA HIS A 417 -22.10 -17.68 9.94
C HIS A 417 -23.27 -18.15 9.11
N ARG A 418 -23.90 -19.21 9.56
CA ARG A 418 -25.14 -19.76 9.01
C ARG A 418 -26.37 -19.11 9.68
N ASN A 419 -27.57 -19.58 9.46
CA ASN A 419 -28.83 -18.97 9.93
C ASN A 419 -29.07 -17.56 9.37
N GLN A 420 -28.84 -17.42 8.08
CA GLN A 420 -29.04 -16.19 7.35
C GLN A 420 -30.50 -15.99 6.92
N PRO A 421 -30.90 -14.79 6.51
CA PRO A 421 -32.20 -14.58 5.87
C PRO A 421 -32.41 -15.53 4.71
N LYS A 422 -33.63 -16.07 4.58
CA LYS A 422 -34.00 -16.86 3.41
C LYS A 422 -33.97 -15.97 2.17
N VAL A 423 -33.32 -16.47 1.13
CA VAL A 423 -33.16 -15.75 -0.13
C VAL A 423 -33.54 -16.68 -1.29
N GLU A 424 -34.25 -16.12 -2.25
CA GLU A 424 -34.51 -16.83 -3.50
C GLU A 424 -33.27 -16.70 -4.39
N ILE A 425 -32.59 -17.83 -4.60
CA ILE A 425 -31.43 -17.91 -5.51
C ILE A 425 -31.96 -18.49 -6.82
N LYS A 426 -31.99 -17.64 -7.86
CA LYS A 426 -32.51 -18.04 -9.16
C LYS A 426 -31.58 -19.03 -9.84
N PHE A 427 -32.19 -20.14 -10.33
CA PHE A 427 -31.56 -21.07 -11.25
C PHE A 427 -32.03 -20.75 -12.66
N LYS A 428 -31.13 -20.31 -13.52
CA LYS A 428 -31.42 -19.95 -14.90
C LYS A 428 -30.24 -20.31 -15.79
N ASP A 429 -30.52 -20.87 -16.96
CA ASP A 429 -29.52 -21.23 -17.99
C ASP A 429 -28.39 -22.13 -17.41
N GLY A 430 -28.76 -23.09 -16.54
CA GLY A 430 -27.84 -24.02 -15.91
C GLY A 430 -26.97 -23.44 -14.78
N LYS A 431 -27.27 -22.22 -14.29
CA LYS A 431 -26.51 -21.53 -13.27
C LYS A 431 -27.37 -20.99 -12.14
N TYR A 432 -26.86 -21.03 -10.93
CA TYR A 432 -27.41 -20.32 -9.77
C TYR A 432 -26.86 -18.90 -9.76
N ARG A 433 -27.73 -17.89 -9.60
CA ARG A 433 -27.37 -16.46 -9.74
C ARG A 433 -27.84 -15.65 -8.53
N LEU A 434 -26.92 -14.77 -8.04
CA LEU A 434 -27.24 -13.77 -7.04
C LEU A 434 -26.38 -12.51 -7.28
N TRP A 435 -27.00 -11.35 -7.09
CA TRP A 435 -26.29 -10.08 -7.02
C TRP A 435 -25.93 -9.79 -5.58
N ILE A 436 -24.69 -9.33 -5.36
CA ILE A 436 -24.19 -8.93 -4.04
C ILE A 436 -23.60 -7.54 -4.15
N ARG A 437 -23.80 -6.76 -3.10
CA ARG A 437 -23.20 -5.45 -2.91
C ARG A 437 -22.59 -5.38 -1.50
N LEU A 438 -21.35 -4.94 -1.41
CA LEU A 438 -20.73 -4.47 -0.17
C LEU A 438 -20.44 -2.97 -0.28
N GLN A 439 -20.67 -2.26 0.80
CA GLN A 439 -20.41 -0.83 0.90
C GLN A 439 -19.56 -0.57 2.13
N ASN A 440 -18.47 0.13 1.92
CA ASN A 440 -17.63 0.70 2.97
C ASN A 440 -17.99 2.19 3.13
N VAL A 441 -18.31 2.61 4.33
CA VAL A 441 -18.44 4.03 4.68
C VAL A 441 -17.53 4.28 5.87
N ASN A 442 -16.38 4.89 5.64
CA ASN A 442 -15.38 5.20 6.69
C ASN A 442 -15.08 3.97 7.58
N ASN A 443 -14.69 2.86 6.94
CA ASN A 443 -14.38 1.55 7.56
C ASN A 443 -15.60 0.77 8.11
N ILE A 444 -16.81 1.27 8.00
CA ILE A 444 -18.02 0.54 8.36
C ILE A 444 -18.57 -0.18 7.12
N ILE A 445 -18.57 -1.49 7.17
CA ILE A 445 -19.03 -2.33 6.06
C ILE A 445 -20.50 -2.71 6.24
N SER A 446 -21.28 -2.51 5.20
CA SER A 446 -22.68 -2.99 5.08
C SER A 446 -22.83 -3.83 3.82
N GLY A 447 -23.82 -4.71 3.79
CA GLY A 447 -24.06 -5.60 2.66
C GLY A 447 -25.51 -5.58 2.18
N TRP A 448 -25.70 -5.94 0.90
CA TRP A 448 -27.02 -6.14 0.26
C TRP A 448 -26.94 -7.30 -0.69
N TYR A 449 -28.08 -7.89 -0.96
CA TYR A 449 -28.27 -8.93 -1.96
C TYR A 449 -29.51 -8.66 -2.80
N SER A 450 -29.53 -9.21 -4.01
CA SER A 450 -30.65 -9.06 -4.94
C SER A 450 -30.73 -10.28 -5.87
N SER A 451 -31.94 -10.74 -6.20
CA SER A 451 -32.16 -11.81 -7.18
C SER A 451 -32.27 -11.29 -8.62
N ASP A 452 -32.41 -9.98 -8.83
CA ASP A 452 -32.66 -9.35 -10.15
C ASP A 452 -31.72 -8.18 -10.47
N GLY A 453 -30.85 -7.77 -9.53
CA GLY A 453 -29.94 -6.63 -9.65
C GLY A 453 -30.66 -5.27 -9.56
N LYS A 454 -31.97 -5.24 -9.29
CA LYS A 454 -32.79 -4.02 -9.25
C LYS A 454 -33.38 -3.81 -7.86
N THR A 455 -33.97 -4.86 -7.29
CA THR A 455 -34.58 -4.85 -5.96
C THR A 455 -33.57 -5.34 -4.95
N TRP A 456 -33.09 -4.43 -4.08
CA TRP A 456 -32.04 -4.72 -3.13
C TRP A 456 -32.57 -4.91 -1.72
N HIS A 457 -32.14 -5.97 -1.07
CA HIS A 457 -32.43 -6.27 0.33
C HIS A 457 -31.19 -6.01 1.16
N LYS A 458 -31.28 -5.12 2.14
CA LYS A 458 -30.17 -4.84 3.04
C LYS A 458 -29.94 -6.04 3.97
N TYR A 459 -28.67 -6.47 4.05
CA TYR A 459 -28.27 -7.45 5.04
C TYR A 459 -28.31 -6.79 6.44
N PRO A 460 -28.91 -7.43 7.47
CA PRO A 460 -29.24 -6.74 8.73
C PRO A 460 -28.03 -6.37 9.60
N TRP A 461 -26.85 -6.88 9.31
CA TRP A 461 -25.65 -6.67 10.12
C TRP A 461 -24.57 -5.93 9.36
N GLY A 462 -23.98 -4.92 9.99
CA GLY A 462 -22.76 -4.25 9.55
C GLY A 462 -21.53 -4.78 10.28
N PHE A 463 -20.36 -4.30 9.87
CA PHE A 463 -19.08 -4.66 10.45
C PHE A 463 -18.11 -3.49 10.45
N ASP A 464 -17.48 -3.22 11.58
CA ASP A 464 -16.41 -2.23 11.72
C ASP A 464 -15.05 -2.91 11.44
N MET A 465 -14.33 -2.40 10.43
CA MET A 465 -13.00 -2.85 10.04
C MET A 465 -11.89 -1.87 10.39
N GLN A 466 -12.16 -0.84 11.19
CA GLN A 466 -11.18 0.21 11.51
C GLN A 466 -9.85 -0.36 12.05
N GLY A 467 -9.91 -1.45 12.83
CA GLY A 467 -8.73 -2.12 13.37
C GLY A 467 -8.02 -3.08 12.41
N TYR A 468 -8.39 -3.15 11.10
CA TYR A 468 -7.75 -4.06 10.14
C TYR A 468 -6.59 -3.37 9.45
N HIS A 469 -5.48 -3.27 10.16
CA HIS A 469 -4.24 -2.66 9.71
C HIS A 469 -3.02 -3.19 10.48
N HIS A 470 -1.83 -2.87 10.01
CA HIS A 470 -0.56 -3.39 10.50
C HIS A 470 -0.37 -3.21 12.03
N ASN A 471 -0.62 -2.03 12.59
CA ASN A 471 -0.41 -1.77 14.02
C ASN A 471 -1.25 -2.65 14.95
N THR A 472 -2.34 -3.24 14.44
CA THR A 472 -3.21 -4.15 15.20
C THR A 472 -2.92 -5.62 14.91
N LEU A 473 -2.59 -5.96 13.66
CA LEU A 473 -2.55 -7.34 13.17
C LEU A 473 -1.13 -7.82 12.80
N GLY A 474 -0.14 -6.92 12.75
CA GLY A 474 1.27 -7.25 12.57
C GLY A 474 1.69 -7.64 11.15
N GLU A 475 0.84 -7.50 10.15
CA GLU A 475 1.15 -7.75 8.74
C GLU A 475 1.08 -6.44 7.95
N PHE A 476 1.99 -6.24 6.97
CA PHE A 476 2.04 -5.05 6.13
C PHE A 476 1.02 -5.10 4.98
N LEU A 477 -0.25 -5.36 5.30
CA LEU A 477 -1.34 -5.49 4.34
C LEU A 477 -2.34 -4.35 4.49
N SER A 478 -3.29 -4.28 3.54
CA SER A 478 -4.43 -3.36 3.54
C SER A 478 -5.74 -4.11 3.35
N VAL A 479 -6.86 -3.47 3.69
CA VAL A 479 -8.19 -4.02 3.38
C VAL A 479 -8.46 -3.86 1.89
N ARG A 480 -8.61 -4.98 1.20
CA ARG A 480 -8.90 -5.02 -0.24
C ARG A 480 -10.28 -5.56 -0.51
N PRO A 481 -11.09 -4.88 -1.34
CA PRO A 481 -12.30 -5.47 -1.89
C PRO A 481 -11.95 -6.60 -2.86
N GLY A 482 -12.77 -7.65 -2.88
CA GLY A 482 -12.51 -8.77 -3.77
C GLY A 482 -13.66 -9.74 -3.90
N ILE A 483 -13.34 -10.84 -4.57
CA ILE A 483 -14.26 -11.91 -4.92
C ILE A 483 -13.63 -13.23 -4.47
N TYR A 484 -14.42 -14.09 -3.85
CA TYR A 484 -13.97 -15.45 -3.56
C TYR A 484 -14.84 -16.47 -4.29
N ALA A 485 -14.25 -17.61 -4.59
CA ALA A 485 -14.90 -18.80 -5.12
C ALA A 485 -14.50 -20.01 -4.27
N GLY A 486 -15.47 -20.62 -3.62
CA GLY A 486 -15.28 -21.82 -2.79
C GLY A 486 -15.97 -23.05 -3.39
N GLY A 487 -15.61 -24.23 -2.89
CA GLY A 487 -16.17 -25.50 -3.31
C GLY A 487 -15.61 -26.00 -4.65
N GLU A 488 -16.46 -26.71 -5.40
CA GLU A 488 -16.12 -27.30 -6.68
C GLU A 488 -16.76 -26.52 -7.84
N GLY A 489 -16.10 -26.50 -9.02
CA GLY A 489 -16.62 -25.87 -10.23
C GLY A 489 -16.18 -24.43 -10.41
N GLU A 490 -16.83 -23.76 -11.34
CA GLU A 490 -16.49 -22.39 -11.73
C GLU A 490 -17.51 -21.39 -11.24
N VAL A 491 -17.00 -20.23 -10.89
CA VAL A 491 -17.76 -19.02 -10.55
C VAL A 491 -17.53 -18.00 -11.64
N TYR A 492 -18.61 -17.44 -12.17
CA TYR A 492 -18.56 -16.37 -13.16
C TYR A 492 -19.03 -15.07 -12.52
N VAL A 493 -18.30 -14.02 -12.76
CA VAL A 493 -18.58 -12.69 -12.21
C VAL A 493 -18.75 -11.70 -13.35
N THR A 494 -19.91 -11.10 -13.41
CA THR A 494 -20.25 -10.06 -14.41
C THR A 494 -20.72 -8.80 -13.73
N ASN A 495 -20.72 -7.68 -14.45
CA ASN A 495 -21.20 -6.39 -13.95
C ASN A 495 -20.51 -5.97 -12.64
N PHE A 496 -19.24 -6.34 -12.47
CA PHE A 496 -18.49 -5.83 -11.34
C PHE A 496 -18.29 -4.33 -11.48
N THR A 497 -18.67 -3.62 -10.44
CA THR A 497 -18.46 -2.16 -10.33
C THR A 497 -17.88 -1.82 -8.98
N TYR A 498 -16.99 -0.84 -8.99
CA TYR A 498 -16.52 -0.12 -7.82
C TYR A 498 -16.93 1.34 -8.00
N GLN A 499 -17.53 1.92 -6.99
CA GLN A 499 -17.94 3.33 -7.03
C GLN A 499 -17.49 4.02 -5.75
N ALA A 500 -16.69 5.09 -5.87
CA ALA A 500 -16.41 6.03 -4.79
C ALA A 500 -17.70 6.76 -4.36
N LEU A 501 -17.88 6.97 -3.05
CA LEU A 501 -19.09 7.58 -2.45
C LEU A 501 -18.80 8.99 -1.94
#